data_00e3f82c315a248eb49df66c63ecf71e
#
_entry.id   00e3f82c315a248eb49df66c63ecf71e
#
_cell.length_a   1.000
_cell.length_b   1.000
_cell.length_c   1.000
_cell.angle_alpha   90.00
_cell.angle_beta   90.00
_cell.angle_gamma   90.00
#
_symmetry.space_group_name_H-M   'P 1'
#
loop_
_entity.id
_entity.type
_entity.pdbx_description
1 polymer ?
#
loop_
_entity_poly.entity_id
_entity_poly.type
_entity_poly.pdbx_seq_one_letter_code
_entity_poly.pdbx_strand_id
1 'polypeptide(L)'
;MTDRQDDVSNLIYLADTDTYELLYLNHSARTHFGVGADLAGRRCYDVLQQRDDPCPFCTNHLLKQDQNYVWEHTNPVTGHHYLLNDQLVEWEGRLVRMEVAFDVTDSKEESVRFRNLYRTEQAVLNCAQKLYRETDLDEATNTMLELLGEQLSADRTYIFILHGTMFRNTHEWCAPGISSEIDELQEWAWSRFGDG
;
A
#
# COMPACT_ATOMS: atom_id res chain seq x y z
N MET A 1 -13.62 -20.19 -35.62
CA MET A 1 -14.21 -19.01 -34.99
C MET A 1 -13.47 -18.83 -33.71
N THR A 2 -12.46 -17.96 -33.69
CA THR A 2 -11.59 -17.70 -32.56
C THR A 2 -12.35 -16.89 -31.53
N ASP A 3 -12.47 -17.48 -30.39
CA ASP A 3 -13.07 -16.92 -29.16
C ASP A 3 -12.33 -15.63 -28.74
N ARG A 4 -12.91 -14.48 -29.06
CA ARG A 4 -12.35 -13.15 -28.74
C ARG A 4 -12.85 -12.60 -27.38
N GLN A 5 -13.43 -13.48 -26.55
CA GLN A 5 -14.05 -13.06 -25.29
C GLN A 5 -13.19 -13.25 -24.04
N ASP A 6 -12.01 -13.86 -24.14
CA ASP A 6 -11.18 -14.22 -22.99
C ASP A 6 -9.99 -13.28 -22.71
N ASP A 7 -9.87 -12.16 -23.38
CA ASP A 7 -8.73 -11.23 -23.23
C ASP A 7 -9.03 -10.08 -22.24
N VAL A 8 -9.98 -10.28 -21.32
CA VAL A 8 -10.22 -9.34 -20.22
C VAL A 8 -9.28 -9.71 -19.07
N SER A 9 -8.35 -8.83 -18.75
CA SER A 9 -7.39 -9.00 -17.63
C SER A 9 -8.05 -9.11 -16.25
N ASN A 10 -9.36 -8.82 -16.17
CA ASN A 10 -10.13 -8.89 -14.93
C ASN A 10 -10.44 -10.35 -14.57
N LEU A 11 -10.46 -10.62 -13.26
CA LEU A 11 -10.86 -11.92 -12.75
C LEU A 11 -12.38 -11.93 -12.59
N ILE A 12 -13.04 -12.92 -13.20
CA ILE A 12 -14.52 -13.05 -13.15
C ILE A 12 -14.87 -14.44 -12.65
N TYR A 13 -15.76 -14.51 -11.67
CA TYR A 13 -16.30 -15.77 -11.23
C TYR A 13 -17.78 -15.70 -10.87
N LEU A 14 -18.44 -16.86 -10.94
CA LEU A 14 -19.79 -17.09 -10.42
C LEU A 14 -19.72 -18.09 -9.27
N ALA A 15 -20.42 -17.81 -8.19
CA ALA A 15 -20.56 -18.72 -7.08
C ALA A 15 -21.99 -18.72 -6.54
N ASP A 16 -22.42 -19.89 -6.11
CA ASP A 16 -23.69 -20.06 -5.41
C ASP A 16 -23.63 -19.34 -4.06
N THR A 17 -24.67 -18.57 -3.72
CA THR A 17 -24.68 -17.73 -2.50
C THR A 17 -24.83 -18.53 -1.21
N ASP A 18 -25.42 -19.70 -1.28
CA ASP A 18 -25.73 -20.52 -0.10
C ASP A 18 -24.68 -21.60 0.13
N THR A 19 -24.25 -22.28 -0.95
CA THR A 19 -23.28 -23.37 -0.88
C THR A 19 -21.85 -22.92 -1.10
N TYR A 20 -21.65 -21.70 -1.62
CA TYR A 20 -20.32 -21.14 -2.01
C TYR A 20 -19.65 -21.91 -3.14
N GLU A 21 -20.36 -22.84 -3.81
CA GLU A 21 -19.81 -23.61 -4.91
C GLU A 21 -19.47 -22.69 -6.10
N LEU A 22 -18.25 -22.88 -6.64
CA LEU A 22 -17.83 -22.17 -7.87
C LEU A 22 -18.51 -22.79 -9.06
N LEU A 23 -19.25 -21.98 -9.81
CA LEU A 23 -19.97 -22.36 -11.02
C LEU A 23 -19.23 -22.00 -12.29
N TYR A 24 -18.46 -20.91 -12.24
CA TYR A 24 -17.70 -20.40 -13.37
C TYR A 24 -16.47 -19.64 -12.90
N LEU A 25 -15.41 -19.75 -13.68
CA LEU A 25 -14.20 -18.90 -13.66
C LEU A 25 -13.84 -18.56 -15.09
N ASN A 26 -13.55 -17.29 -15.39
CA ASN A 26 -12.99 -16.94 -16.70
C ASN A 26 -11.53 -17.42 -16.83
N HIS A 27 -10.97 -17.33 -18.03
CA HIS A 27 -9.60 -17.78 -18.28
C HIS A 27 -8.56 -17.09 -17.39
N SER A 28 -8.65 -15.77 -17.23
CA SER A 28 -7.75 -14.99 -16.39
C SER A 28 -7.79 -15.44 -14.93
N ALA A 29 -8.98 -15.67 -14.36
CA ALA A 29 -9.13 -16.17 -13.00
C ALA A 29 -8.58 -17.60 -12.84
N ARG A 30 -8.82 -18.49 -13.82
CA ARG A 30 -8.26 -19.85 -13.81
C ARG A 30 -6.74 -19.84 -13.81
N THR A 31 -6.15 -19.03 -14.66
CA THR A 31 -4.69 -18.86 -14.76
C THR A 31 -4.11 -18.29 -13.48
N HIS A 32 -4.74 -17.23 -12.94
CA HIS A 32 -4.29 -16.55 -11.73
C HIS A 32 -4.30 -17.46 -10.49
N PHE A 33 -5.37 -18.25 -10.32
CA PHE A 33 -5.52 -19.16 -9.16
C PHE A 33 -5.00 -20.58 -9.43
N GLY A 34 -4.46 -20.87 -10.62
CA GLY A 34 -3.93 -22.19 -10.98
C GLY A 34 -5.00 -23.30 -11.02
N VAL A 35 -6.22 -22.97 -11.44
CA VAL A 35 -7.38 -23.87 -11.39
C VAL A 35 -7.70 -24.39 -12.79
N GLY A 36 -7.87 -25.73 -12.89
CA GLY A 36 -8.27 -26.40 -14.14
C GLY A 36 -9.74 -26.12 -14.54
N ALA A 37 -10.17 -26.81 -15.59
CA ALA A 37 -11.54 -26.67 -16.10
C ALA A 37 -12.61 -27.27 -15.18
N ASP A 38 -12.26 -28.26 -14.38
CA ASP A 38 -13.17 -28.93 -13.45
C ASP A 38 -13.32 -28.12 -12.16
N LEU A 39 -14.52 -27.62 -11.91
CA LEU A 39 -14.91 -26.85 -10.74
C LEU A 39 -15.84 -27.63 -9.79
N ALA A 40 -16.20 -28.87 -10.13
CA ALA A 40 -17.18 -29.63 -9.36
C ALA A 40 -16.79 -29.75 -7.89
N GLY A 41 -17.67 -29.32 -6.98
CA GLY A 41 -17.47 -29.32 -5.54
C GLY A 41 -16.43 -28.35 -5.01
N ARG A 42 -15.81 -27.51 -5.87
CA ARG A 42 -14.86 -26.46 -5.42
C ARG A 42 -15.62 -25.28 -4.88
N ARG A 43 -15.15 -24.70 -3.79
CA ARG A 43 -15.78 -23.56 -3.14
C ARG A 43 -14.95 -22.29 -3.33
N CYS A 44 -15.64 -21.14 -3.45
CA CYS A 44 -14.96 -19.88 -3.70
C CYS A 44 -13.93 -19.54 -2.63
N TYR A 45 -14.24 -19.74 -1.36
CA TYR A 45 -13.32 -19.46 -0.26
C TYR A 45 -12.08 -20.38 -0.22
N ASP A 46 -12.22 -21.66 -0.66
CA ASP A 46 -11.10 -22.58 -0.79
C ASP A 46 -10.18 -22.15 -1.94
N VAL A 47 -10.74 -21.96 -3.12
CA VAL A 47 -9.99 -21.67 -4.34
C VAL A 47 -9.35 -20.29 -4.33
N LEU A 48 -10.12 -19.27 -3.96
CA LEU A 48 -9.69 -17.86 -4.11
C LEU A 48 -8.98 -17.31 -2.87
N GLN A 49 -9.20 -17.93 -1.70
CA GLN A 49 -8.72 -17.41 -0.43
C GLN A 49 -7.96 -18.47 0.40
N GLN A 50 -7.81 -19.69 -0.11
CA GLN A 50 -7.16 -20.84 0.55
C GLN A 50 -7.67 -21.04 1.99
N ARG A 51 -9.00 -21.03 2.16
CA ARG A 51 -9.68 -21.19 3.45
C ARG A 51 -10.51 -22.47 3.49
N ASP A 52 -10.65 -23.01 4.67
CA ASP A 52 -11.50 -24.19 4.92
C ASP A 52 -12.96 -23.78 5.19
N ASP A 53 -13.19 -22.52 5.60
CA ASP A 53 -14.49 -21.97 5.98
C ASP A 53 -14.82 -20.70 5.18
N PRO A 54 -16.13 -20.31 5.08
CA PRO A 54 -16.54 -19.08 4.43
C PRO A 54 -15.79 -17.85 4.94
N CYS A 55 -15.48 -16.93 4.02
CA CYS A 55 -14.71 -15.73 4.36
C CYS A 55 -15.46 -14.86 5.39
N PRO A 56 -14.79 -14.36 6.44
CA PRO A 56 -15.42 -13.45 7.42
C PRO A 56 -15.84 -12.12 6.81
N PHE A 57 -15.28 -11.78 5.65
CA PHE A 57 -15.59 -10.59 4.86
C PHE A 57 -16.52 -10.90 3.67
N CYS A 58 -17.17 -12.06 3.64
CA CYS A 58 -18.08 -12.45 2.55
C CYS A 58 -19.23 -11.47 2.40
N THR A 59 -19.47 -11.00 1.19
CA THR A 59 -20.47 -9.99 0.85
C THR A 59 -21.84 -10.59 0.50
N ASN A 60 -22.02 -11.92 0.45
CA ASN A 60 -23.27 -12.56 0.07
C ASN A 60 -24.50 -11.98 0.78
N HIS A 61 -24.39 -11.67 2.08
CA HIS A 61 -25.46 -11.11 2.89
C HIS A 61 -25.81 -9.63 2.61
N LEU A 62 -24.93 -8.95 1.84
CA LEU A 62 -25.11 -7.54 1.46
C LEU A 62 -25.74 -7.39 0.07
N LEU A 63 -25.70 -8.46 -0.74
CA LEU A 63 -26.16 -8.40 -2.12
C LEU A 63 -27.68 -8.29 -2.21
N LYS A 64 -28.12 -7.45 -3.12
CA LYS A 64 -29.54 -7.27 -3.45
C LYS A 64 -29.71 -7.38 -4.96
N GLN A 65 -30.86 -7.91 -5.38
CA GLN A 65 -31.20 -7.98 -6.78
C GLN A 65 -31.20 -6.58 -7.41
N ASP A 66 -30.73 -6.48 -8.64
CA ASP A 66 -30.63 -5.24 -9.43
C ASP A 66 -29.73 -4.15 -8.81
N GLN A 67 -28.82 -4.52 -7.89
CA GLN A 67 -27.86 -3.62 -7.28
C GLN A 67 -26.44 -4.21 -7.36
N ASN A 68 -25.49 -3.34 -7.68
CA ASN A 68 -24.06 -3.65 -7.60
C ASN A 68 -23.53 -3.28 -6.21
N TYR A 69 -22.67 -4.12 -5.67
CA TYR A 69 -21.92 -3.83 -4.45
C TYR A 69 -20.44 -3.69 -4.80
N VAL A 70 -19.92 -2.47 -4.69
CA VAL A 70 -18.51 -2.16 -5.03
C VAL A 70 -17.74 -1.98 -3.73
N TRP A 71 -16.60 -2.67 -3.62
CA TRP A 71 -15.76 -2.63 -2.43
C TRP A 71 -14.31 -2.94 -2.78
N GLU A 72 -13.39 -2.69 -1.84
CA GLU A 72 -11.97 -2.97 -2.00
C GLU A 72 -11.53 -4.07 -1.03
N HIS A 73 -10.66 -4.94 -1.52
CA HIS A 73 -10.10 -6.03 -0.72
C HIS A 73 -8.64 -6.28 -1.08
N THR A 74 -7.82 -6.53 -0.05
CA THR A 74 -6.47 -7.07 -0.23
C THR A 74 -6.54 -8.56 0.00
N ASN A 75 -6.23 -9.35 -1.03
CA ASN A 75 -6.21 -10.79 -0.89
C ASN A 75 -5.00 -11.19 0.00
N PRO A 76 -5.22 -11.81 1.17
CA PRO A 76 -4.13 -12.13 2.10
C PRO A 76 -3.18 -13.23 1.60
N VAL A 77 -3.59 -13.99 0.58
CA VAL A 77 -2.78 -15.06 -0.02
C VAL A 77 -1.79 -14.51 -1.04
N THR A 78 -2.26 -13.62 -1.92
CA THR A 78 -1.46 -13.07 -3.02
C THR A 78 -0.84 -11.71 -2.70
N GLY A 79 -1.37 -10.98 -1.72
CA GLY A 79 -1.01 -9.60 -1.41
C GLY A 79 -1.58 -8.57 -2.39
N HIS A 80 -2.28 -9.01 -3.43
CA HIS A 80 -2.86 -8.11 -4.44
C HIS A 80 -4.04 -7.32 -3.88
N HIS A 81 -4.17 -6.06 -4.33
CA HIS A 81 -5.29 -5.17 -4.03
C HIS A 81 -6.30 -5.20 -5.17
N TYR A 82 -7.56 -5.48 -4.83
CA TYR A 82 -8.63 -5.56 -5.82
C TYR A 82 -9.71 -4.52 -5.54
N LEU A 83 -10.22 -3.91 -6.62
CA LEU A 83 -11.52 -3.27 -6.63
C LEU A 83 -12.53 -4.32 -7.12
N LEU A 84 -13.49 -4.65 -6.28
CA LEU A 84 -14.44 -5.73 -6.49
C LEU A 84 -15.82 -5.18 -6.80
N ASN A 85 -16.50 -5.77 -7.75
CA ASN A 85 -17.89 -5.47 -8.10
C ASN A 85 -18.70 -6.76 -8.04
N ASP A 86 -19.52 -6.87 -7.01
CA ASP A 86 -20.41 -8.00 -6.74
C ASP A 86 -21.84 -7.69 -7.16
N GLN A 87 -22.50 -8.64 -7.77
CA GLN A 87 -23.92 -8.55 -8.10
C GLN A 87 -24.59 -9.93 -8.12
N LEU A 88 -25.92 -9.95 -7.93
CA LEU A 88 -26.72 -11.14 -8.17
C LEU A 88 -27.11 -11.21 -9.65
N VAL A 89 -26.85 -12.35 -10.26
CA VAL A 89 -27.22 -12.63 -11.66
C VAL A 89 -27.99 -13.94 -11.74
N GLU A 90 -28.85 -14.07 -12.76
CA GLU A 90 -29.52 -15.33 -13.05
C GLU A 90 -28.59 -16.25 -13.83
N TRP A 91 -28.34 -17.45 -13.31
CA TRP A 91 -27.54 -18.47 -13.94
C TRP A 91 -28.23 -19.82 -13.82
N GLU A 92 -28.56 -20.43 -14.96
CA GLU A 92 -29.27 -21.73 -15.02
C GLU A 92 -30.53 -21.78 -14.15
N GLY A 93 -31.32 -20.67 -14.15
CA GLY A 93 -32.59 -20.57 -13.44
C GLY A 93 -32.50 -20.32 -11.94
N ARG A 94 -31.33 -19.95 -11.40
CA ARG A 94 -31.12 -19.57 -10.00
C ARG A 94 -30.31 -18.27 -9.88
N LEU A 95 -30.52 -17.53 -8.81
CA LEU A 95 -29.71 -16.37 -8.50
C LEU A 95 -28.38 -16.80 -7.89
N VAL A 96 -27.29 -16.29 -8.46
CA VAL A 96 -25.94 -16.57 -8.01
C VAL A 96 -25.15 -15.25 -7.90
N ARG A 97 -24.08 -15.25 -7.11
CA ARG A 97 -23.16 -14.12 -7.06
C ARG A 97 -22.24 -14.14 -8.27
N MET A 98 -22.17 -13.03 -8.97
CA MET A 98 -21.10 -12.72 -9.92
C MET A 98 -20.16 -11.69 -9.28
N GLU A 99 -18.87 -11.95 -9.29
CA GLU A 99 -17.86 -10.99 -8.90
C GLU A 99 -16.91 -10.71 -10.06
N VAL A 100 -16.66 -9.42 -10.29
CA VAL A 100 -15.64 -8.94 -11.21
C VAL A 100 -14.57 -8.25 -10.36
N ALA A 101 -13.35 -8.80 -10.37
CA ALA A 101 -12.22 -8.25 -9.62
C ALA A 101 -11.24 -7.56 -10.57
N PHE A 102 -10.99 -6.29 -10.31
CA PHE A 102 -9.99 -5.47 -10.98
C PHE A 102 -8.75 -5.40 -10.10
N ASP A 103 -7.63 -5.89 -10.58
CA ASP A 103 -6.36 -5.73 -9.88
C ASP A 103 -5.91 -4.27 -9.97
N VAL A 104 -5.80 -3.61 -8.83
CA VAL A 104 -5.39 -2.20 -8.71
C VAL A 104 -4.08 -2.05 -7.93
N THR A 105 -3.32 -3.13 -7.77
CA THR A 105 -2.09 -3.17 -6.98
C THR A 105 -1.10 -2.13 -7.46
N ASP A 106 -0.73 -2.15 -8.74
CA ASP A 106 0.24 -1.21 -9.33
C ASP A 106 -0.23 0.25 -9.20
N SER A 107 -1.51 0.52 -9.46
CA SER A 107 -2.08 1.87 -9.36
C SER A 107 -2.04 2.42 -7.93
N LYS A 108 -2.26 1.58 -6.92
CA LYS A 108 -2.14 1.98 -5.51
C LYS A 108 -0.69 2.25 -5.11
N GLU A 109 0.22 1.40 -5.51
CA GLU A 109 1.65 1.58 -5.25
C GLU A 109 2.19 2.85 -5.91
N GLU A 110 1.84 3.12 -7.16
CA GLU A 110 2.19 4.36 -7.86
C GLU A 110 1.61 5.59 -7.15
N SER A 111 0.36 5.54 -6.71
CA SER A 111 -0.28 6.65 -5.99
C SER A 111 0.40 6.93 -4.65
N VAL A 112 0.82 5.91 -3.91
CA VAL A 112 1.58 6.06 -2.66
C VAL A 112 2.96 6.64 -2.94
N ARG A 113 3.67 6.11 -3.95
CA ARG A 113 4.99 6.61 -4.36
C ARG A 113 4.94 8.07 -4.79
N PHE A 114 3.96 8.45 -5.61
CA PHE A 114 3.76 9.84 -6.05
C PHE A 114 3.49 10.77 -4.87
N ARG A 115 2.63 10.36 -3.94
CA ARG A 115 2.32 11.15 -2.74
C ARG A 115 3.55 11.37 -1.85
N ASN A 116 4.37 10.36 -1.68
CA ASN A 116 5.61 10.47 -0.90
C ASN A 116 6.61 11.41 -1.59
N LEU A 117 6.79 11.28 -2.91
CA LEU A 117 7.66 12.17 -3.69
C LEU A 117 7.19 13.63 -3.58
N TYR A 118 5.89 13.88 -3.77
CA TYR A 118 5.32 15.21 -3.66
C TYR A 118 5.51 15.83 -2.26
N ARG A 119 5.33 15.03 -1.19
CA ARG A 119 5.59 15.49 0.17
C ARG A 119 7.03 15.89 0.39
N THR A 120 7.98 15.08 -0.09
CA THR A 120 9.41 15.37 0.00
C THR A 120 9.77 16.65 -0.76
N GLU A 121 9.25 16.83 -1.96
CA GLU A 121 9.47 18.02 -2.78
C GLU A 121 8.92 19.28 -2.11
N GLN A 122 7.72 19.23 -1.56
CA GLN A 122 7.13 20.32 -0.79
C GLN A 122 7.94 20.67 0.47
N ALA A 123 8.48 19.68 1.18
CA ALA A 123 9.34 19.91 2.33
C ALA A 123 10.60 20.68 1.95
N VAL A 124 11.28 20.28 0.86
CA VAL A 124 12.47 20.97 0.35
C VAL A 124 12.16 22.41 -0.05
N LEU A 125 11.06 22.65 -0.74
CA LEU A 125 10.64 24.01 -1.14
C LEU A 125 10.32 24.89 0.07
N ASN A 126 9.64 24.35 1.07
CA ASN A 126 9.33 25.06 2.32
C ASN A 126 10.60 25.41 3.10
N CYS A 127 11.55 24.48 3.19
CA CYS A 127 12.85 24.74 3.80
C CYS A 127 13.60 25.84 3.06
N ALA A 128 13.69 25.77 1.72
CA ALA A 128 14.36 26.77 0.92
C ALA A 128 13.74 28.18 1.09
N GLN A 129 12.42 28.28 1.11
CA GLN A 129 11.71 29.56 1.30
C GLN A 129 11.95 30.15 2.70
N LYS A 130 12.01 29.33 3.75
CA LYS A 130 12.30 29.81 5.10
C LYS A 130 13.74 30.25 5.23
N LEU A 131 14.71 29.47 4.73
CA LEU A 131 16.12 29.84 4.68
C LEU A 131 16.36 31.16 3.97
N TYR A 132 15.65 31.43 2.89
CA TYR A 132 15.80 32.70 2.13
C TYR A 132 15.29 33.93 2.90
N ARG A 133 14.38 33.76 3.85
CA ARG A 133 13.80 34.86 4.65
C ARG A 133 14.53 35.11 5.96
N GLU A 134 15.27 34.13 6.43
CA GLU A 134 15.99 34.21 7.72
C GLU A 134 17.33 34.89 7.53
N THR A 135 17.64 35.85 8.40
CA THR A 135 18.90 36.59 8.39
C THR A 135 19.94 35.99 9.34
N ASP A 136 19.47 35.18 10.29
CA ASP A 136 20.32 34.43 11.22
C ASP A 136 20.50 32.99 10.73
N LEU A 137 21.74 32.57 10.48
CA LEU A 137 22.06 31.26 9.94
C LEU A 137 21.75 30.13 10.92
N ASP A 138 21.96 30.35 12.22
CA ASP A 138 21.69 29.33 13.24
C ASP A 138 20.19 29.12 13.41
N GLU A 139 19.39 30.21 13.40
CA GLU A 139 17.93 30.14 13.45
C GLU A 139 17.35 29.46 12.20
N ALA A 140 17.88 29.83 11.02
CA ALA A 140 17.53 29.19 9.74
C ALA A 140 17.82 27.69 9.77
N THR A 141 18.98 27.30 10.28
CA THR A 141 19.41 25.91 10.38
C THR A 141 18.52 25.10 11.33
N ASN A 142 18.22 25.62 12.50
CA ASN A 142 17.31 24.97 13.46
C ASN A 142 15.91 24.81 12.89
N THR A 143 15.37 25.84 12.24
CA THR A 143 14.07 25.77 11.56
C THR A 143 14.06 24.71 10.44
N MET A 144 15.15 24.57 9.70
CA MET A 144 15.29 23.54 8.66
C MET A 144 15.26 22.14 9.27
N LEU A 145 16.00 21.91 10.35
CA LEU A 145 16.05 20.62 11.05
C LEU A 145 14.68 20.23 11.60
N GLU A 146 13.95 21.17 12.21
CA GLU A 146 12.58 20.96 12.68
C GLU A 146 11.64 20.54 11.55
N LEU A 147 11.62 21.31 10.46
CA LEU A 147 10.77 21.01 9.29
C LEU A 147 11.08 19.65 8.67
N LEU A 148 12.36 19.31 8.54
CA LEU A 148 12.76 18.00 8.01
C LEU A 148 12.34 16.89 8.96
N GLY A 149 12.55 17.07 10.28
CA GLY A 149 12.16 16.12 11.30
C GLY A 149 10.65 15.83 11.28
N GLU A 150 9.83 16.87 11.28
CA GLU A 150 8.38 16.75 11.22
C GLU A 150 7.91 16.10 9.92
N GLN A 151 8.42 16.53 8.76
CA GLN A 151 7.99 16.02 7.45
C GLN A 151 8.38 14.56 7.22
N LEU A 152 9.55 14.16 7.71
CA LEU A 152 10.05 12.79 7.57
C LEU A 152 9.59 11.88 8.72
N SER A 153 8.87 12.44 9.73
CA SER A 153 8.51 11.74 10.97
C SER A 153 9.72 11.10 11.64
N ALA A 154 10.82 11.86 11.67
CA ALA A 154 12.07 11.43 12.29
C ALA A 154 12.04 11.73 13.80
N ASP A 155 12.68 10.88 14.61
CA ASP A 155 12.87 11.14 16.03
C ASP A 155 13.88 12.26 16.26
N ARG A 156 14.91 12.37 15.41
CA ARG A 156 15.96 13.40 15.46
C ARG A 156 16.44 13.77 14.08
N THR A 157 16.86 15.04 13.96
CA THR A 157 17.64 15.55 12.82
C THR A 157 18.81 16.37 13.37
N TYR A 158 19.99 16.26 12.74
CA TYR A 158 21.17 16.95 13.23
C TYR A 158 22.16 17.26 12.10
N ILE A 159 23.05 18.21 12.36
CA ILE A 159 24.16 18.58 11.49
C ILE A 159 25.47 18.34 12.21
N PHE A 160 26.33 17.55 11.53
CA PHE A 160 27.70 17.36 11.94
C PHE A 160 28.63 18.18 11.05
N ILE A 161 29.56 18.88 11.65
CA ILE A 161 30.65 19.55 10.95
C ILE A 161 31.95 18.81 11.22
N LEU A 162 32.70 18.52 10.14
CA LEU A 162 34.01 17.90 10.23
C LEU A 162 35.10 18.94 10.45
N HIS A 163 35.81 18.85 11.59
CA HIS A 163 37.01 19.61 11.88
C HIS A 163 38.24 18.68 11.93
N GLY A 164 39.06 18.73 10.88
CA GLY A 164 40.17 17.78 10.76
C GLY A 164 39.68 16.34 10.63
N THR A 165 39.90 15.51 11.67
CA THR A 165 39.47 14.11 11.70
C THR A 165 38.32 13.89 12.70
N MET A 166 37.78 14.94 13.28
CA MET A 166 36.71 14.87 14.31
C MET A 166 35.42 15.50 13.81
N PHE A 167 34.29 14.81 14.04
CA PHE A 167 32.95 15.33 13.86
C PHE A 167 32.45 16.00 15.13
N ARG A 168 31.74 17.10 14.95
CA ARG A 168 31.05 17.81 16.00
C ARG A 168 29.59 18.03 15.59
N ASN A 169 28.64 17.64 16.45
CA ASN A 169 27.23 17.99 16.29
C ASN A 169 27.04 19.48 16.60
N THR A 170 26.62 20.26 15.62
CA THR A 170 26.45 21.71 15.78
C THR A 170 24.99 22.11 16.00
N HIS A 171 24.06 21.36 15.40
CA HIS A 171 22.64 21.64 15.49
C HIS A 171 21.88 20.32 15.60
N GLU A 172 20.87 20.28 16.44
CA GLU A 172 20.02 19.13 16.65
C GLU A 172 18.57 19.58 16.88
N TRP A 173 17.64 18.91 16.22
CA TRP A 173 16.22 18.95 16.57
C TRP A 173 15.77 17.56 17.01
N CYS A 174 14.92 17.52 18.05
CA CYS A 174 14.32 16.29 18.56
C CYS A 174 12.80 16.38 18.54
N ALA A 175 12.15 15.30 18.16
CA ALA A 175 10.69 15.19 18.25
C ALA A 175 10.20 15.29 19.71
N PRO A 176 8.94 15.71 19.97
CA PRO A 176 8.39 15.77 21.31
C PRO A 176 8.56 14.44 22.07
N GLY A 177 9.19 14.51 23.25
CA GLY A 177 9.46 13.34 24.09
C GLY A 177 10.80 12.64 23.83
N ILE A 178 11.56 13.08 22.84
CA ILE A 178 12.91 12.57 22.54
C ILE A 178 13.95 13.50 23.21
N SER A 179 14.89 12.93 23.95
CA SER A 179 15.97 13.69 24.60
C SER A 179 17.05 14.08 23.61
N SER A 180 17.64 15.32 23.79
CA SER A 180 18.78 15.75 22.99
C SER A 180 20.03 14.95 23.32
N GLU A 181 20.88 14.69 22.34
CA GLU A 181 22.19 14.06 22.45
C GLU A 181 23.31 15.00 21.96
N ILE A 182 23.01 16.28 21.75
CA ILE A 182 23.97 17.23 21.17
C ILE A 182 25.25 17.33 21.99
N ASP A 183 25.16 17.29 23.33
CA ASP A 183 26.31 17.38 24.23
C ASP A 183 27.16 16.09 24.23
N GLU A 184 26.56 14.95 23.94
CA GLU A 184 27.23 13.64 23.89
C GLU A 184 27.91 13.39 22.55
N LEU A 185 27.48 14.10 21.49
CA LEU A 185 27.94 13.93 20.12
C LEU A 185 28.93 15.02 19.68
N GLN A 186 29.82 15.47 20.56
CA GLN A 186 30.69 16.61 20.31
C GLN A 186 32.05 16.27 19.71
N GLU A 187 32.61 15.09 19.94
CA GLU A 187 33.92 14.73 19.43
C GLU A 187 33.96 13.27 18.98
N TRP A 188 33.57 13.03 17.74
CA TRP A 188 33.56 11.68 17.16
C TRP A 188 34.61 11.54 16.06
N ALA A 189 35.54 10.60 16.24
CA ALA A 189 36.55 10.33 15.21
C ALA A 189 35.91 9.64 13.97
N TRP A 190 36.35 10.06 12.79
CA TRP A 190 35.96 9.47 11.50
C TRP A 190 36.08 7.93 11.49
N SER A 191 37.12 7.40 12.13
CA SER A 191 37.39 5.96 12.21
C SER A 191 36.25 5.12 12.84
N ARG A 192 35.28 5.73 13.51
CA ARG A 192 34.11 5.04 14.06
C ARG A 192 33.01 4.74 13.03
N PHE A 193 33.03 5.40 11.89
CA PHE A 193 32.01 5.18 10.83
C PHE A 193 32.35 4.10 9.83
N GLY A 194 33.52 3.44 10.00
CA GLY A 194 33.98 2.34 9.17
C GLY A 194 34.50 2.78 7.79
N ASP A 195 35.55 2.14 7.35
CA ASP A 195 35.96 2.20 5.95
C ASP A 195 34.87 1.48 5.13
N GLY A 196 34.05 2.25 4.37
CA GLY A 196 33.02 1.74 3.45
C GLY A 196 33.64 1.37 2.10
#